data_c200758edc19b9f237c733099920f8ad
#
_entry.id   c200758edc19b9f237c733099920f8ad
#
_cell.length_a   1.000
_cell.length_b   1.000
_cell.length_c   1.000
_cell.angle_alpha   90.00
_cell.angle_beta   90.00
_cell.angle_gamma   90.00
#
_symmetry.space_group_name_H-M   'P 1'
#
loop_
_entity.id
_entity.type
_entity.pdbx_description
1 polymer ?
#
loop_
_entity_poly.entity_id
_entity_poly.type
_entity_poly.pdbx_seq_one_letter_code
_entity_poly.pdbx_strand_id
1 'polypeptide(L)'
;MSSRYNHKLVETKWQKVWAEESVFQTKKNLNKKKYYVLEMFPYPSGKIHMGHVRNYTLGDVVARYKKMKGFNVLHPMGWDAFGLPAENAALTEKKHPEIWTYQNIKTMKNQLLQMGLSLDWEREIATCHPDYYKHEQKFFIDMFKAGLA
;
A
#
# COMPACT_ATOMS: atom_id res chain seq x y z
N MET A 1 5.25 -19.75 -37.30
CA MET A 1 5.95 -18.51 -36.83
C MET A 1 5.72 -18.35 -35.35
N SER A 2 6.74 -18.40 -34.50
CA SER A 2 6.56 -18.15 -33.07
C SER A 2 6.14 -16.70 -32.89
N SER A 3 4.99 -16.46 -32.26
CA SER A 3 4.55 -15.09 -31.95
C SER A 3 5.59 -14.45 -31.00
N ARG A 4 6.09 -13.27 -31.38
CA ARG A 4 7.00 -12.50 -30.52
C ARG A 4 6.36 -12.29 -29.16
N TYR A 5 7.10 -12.51 -28.08
CA TYR A 5 6.63 -12.28 -26.71
C TYR A 5 6.06 -10.85 -26.57
N ASN A 6 4.82 -10.74 -26.09
CA ASN A 6 4.15 -9.48 -25.85
C ASN A 6 3.92 -9.31 -24.35
N HIS A 7 4.82 -8.56 -23.70
CA HIS A 7 4.78 -8.33 -22.27
C HIS A 7 3.46 -7.69 -21.79
N LYS A 8 2.91 -6.74 -22.56
CA LYS A 8 1.66 -6.06 -22.17
C LYS A 8 0.48 -7.02 -22.04
N LEU A 9 0.34 -7.95 -22.99
CA LEU A 9 -0.72 -8.97 -22.92
C LEU A 9 -0.50 -9.94 -21.75
N VAL A 10 0.74 -10.35 -21.53
CA VAL A 10 1.09 -11.30 -20.47
C VAL A 10 0.90 -10.67 -19.09
N GLU A 11 1.39 -9.46 -18.89
CA GLU A 11 1.26 -8.72 -17.62
C GLU A 11 -0.21 -8.48 -17.28
N THR A 12 -1.00 -7.97 -18.21
CA THR A 12 -2.44 -7.73 -18.00
C THR A 12 -3.19 -9.04 -17.64
N LYS A 13 -2.89 -10.13 -18.36
CA LYS A 13 -3.47 -11.46 -18.06
C LYS A 13 -3.18 -11.90 -16.65
N TRP A 14 -1.90 -11.87 -16.23
CA TRP A 14 -1.51 -12.40 -14.93
C TRP A 14 -1.95 -11.51 -13.78
N GLN A 15 -1.91 -10.20 -13.91
CA GLN A 15 -2.45 -9.28 -12.91
C GLN A 15 -3.94 -9.52 -12.67
N LYS A 16 -4.71 -9.77 -13.74
CA LYS A 16 -6.12 -10.13 -13.63
C LYS A 16 -6.32 -11.46 -12.89
N VAL A 17 -5.58 -12.51 -13.25
CA VAL A 17 -5.64 -13.82 -12.57
C VAL A 17 -5.29 -13.68 -11.09
N TRP A 18 -4.23 -12.95 -10.75
CA TRP A 18 -3.82 -12.75 -9.35
C TRP A 18 -4.89 -12.02 -8.53
N ALA A 19 -5.59 -11.06 -9.13
CA ALA A 19 -6.68 -10.35 -8.46
C ALA A 19 -7.89 -11.26 -8.25
N GLU A 20 -8.34 -11.97 -9.29
CA GLU A 20 -9.49 -12.87 -9.24
C GLU A 20 -9.29 -14.04 -8.25
N GLU A 21 -8.09 -14.61 -8.20
CA GLU A 21 -7.74 -15.72 -7.31
C GLU A 21 -7.28 -15.25 -5.92
N SER A 22 -7.21 -13.93 -5.67
CA SER A 22 -6.72 -13.34 -4.41
C SER A 22 -5.37 -13.91 -3.97
N VAL A 23 -4.44 -14.07 -4.93
CA VAL A 23 -3.17 -14.79 -4.73
C VAL A 23 -2.31 -14.19 -3.64
N PHE A 24 -2.34 -12.87 -3.46
CA PHE A 24 -1.51 -12.15 -2.48
C PHE A 24 -2.25 -11.83 -1.18
N GLN A 25 -3.53 -12.17 -1.08
CA GLN A 25 -4.29 -11.98 0.14
C GLN A 25 -3.75 -12.85 1.29
N THR A 26 -3.57 -12.25 2.45
CA THR A 26 -3.11 -12.93 3.66
C THR A 26 -4.29 -13.56 4.39
N LYS A 27 -4.36 -14.88 4.39
CA LYS A 27 -5.40 -15.64 5.11
C LYS A 27 -4.89 -16.04 6.48
N LYS A 28 -5.79 -16.04 7.49
CA LYS A 28 -5.44 -16.56 8.82
C LYS A 28 -5.11 -18.05 8.70
N ASN A 29 -3.84 -18.39 8.93
CA ASN A 29 -3.39 -19.79 8.91
C ASN A 29 -2.40 -19.99 10.09
N LEU A 30 -2.83 -20.77 11.08
CA LEU A 30 -2.06 -21.04 12.30
C LEU A 30 -0.96 -22.09 12.08
N ASN A 31 -1.05 -22.88 11.02
CA ASN A 31 -0.11 -23.97 10.73
C ASN A 31 1.10 -23.53 9.92
N LYS A 32 1.07 -22.30 9.39
CA LYS A 32 2.19 -21.73 8.61
C LYS A 32 2.98 -20.72 9.45
N LYS A 33 4.30 -20.78 9.34
CA LYS A 33 5.18 -19.76 9.93
C LYS A 33 4.87 -18.40 9.31
N LYS A 34 4.63 -17.39 10.14
CA LYS A 34 4.30 -16.03 9.72
C LYS A 34 5.54 -15.29 9.27
N TYR A 35 5.37 -14.41 8.29
CA TYR A 35 6.39 -13.46 7.87
C TYR A 35 5.73 -12.12 7.52
N TYR A 36 6.27 -11.02 8.05
CA TYR A 36 5.77 -9.68 7.80
C TYR A 36 6.79 -8.92 6.95
N VAL A 37 6.35 -8.43 5.80
CA VAL A 37 7.11 -7.55 4.93
C VAL A 37 6.47 -6.18 4.97
N LEU A 38 7.22 -5.19 5.38
CA LEU A 38 6.75 -3.80 5.46
C LEU A 38 7.75 -2.89 4.77
N GLU A 39 7.29 -2.13 3.83
CA GLU A 39 7.99 -0.96 3.30
C GLU A 39 7.35 0.31 3.87
N MET A 40 8.09 1.41 3.81
CA MET A 40 7.59 2.72 4.21
C MET A 40 6.41 3.13 3.31
N PHE A 41 5.29 3.48 3.93
CA PHE A 41 4.11 3.96 3.20
C PHE A 41 4.41 5.29 2.52
N PRO A 42 3.99 5.48 1.27
CA PRO A 42 4.23 6.73 0.56
C PRO A 42 3.29 7.83 1.01
N TYR A 43 3.76 9.08 0.91
CA TYR A 43 2.88 10.23 0.90
C TYR A 43 2.12 10.28 -0.43
N PRO A 44 0.80 10.46 -0.41
CA PRO A 44 0.01 10.58 -1.64
C PRO A 44 0.09 12.01 -2.22
N SER A 45 1.28 12.38 -2.71
CA SER A 45 1.60 13.73 -3.21
C SER A 45 1.59 13.86 -4.73
N GLY A 46 1.03 12.86 -5.42
CA GLY A 46 0.92 12.92 -6.90
C GLY A 46 1.14 11.57 -7.58
N LYS A 47 2.33 11.35 -8.14
CA LYS A 47 2.69 10.12 -8.87
C LYS A 47 3.84 9.39 -8.18
N ILE A 48 3.94 8.08 -8.38
CA ILE A 48 5.13 7.34 -7.95
C ILE A 48 6.36 7.77 -8.76
N HIS A 49 7.52 7.66 -8.17
CA HIS A 49 8.83 7.92 -8.79
C HIS A 49 9.76 6.73 -8.59
N MET A 50 10.94 6.78 -9.18
CA MET A 50 11.91 5.67 -9.13
C MET A 50 12.31 5.24 -7.71
N GLY A 51 12.27 6.14 -6.73
CA GLY A 51 12.48 5.79 -5.33
C GLY A 51 11.42 4.83 -4.80
N HIS A 52 10.15 5.06 -5.12
CA HIS A 52 9.05 4.15 -4.81
C HIS A 52 9.23 2.80 -5.52
N VAL A 53 9.55 2.83 -6.82
CA VAL A 53 9.78 1.61 -7.61
C VAL A 53 10.87 0.75 -6.95
N ARG A 54 12.00 1.35 -6.61
CA ARG A 54 13.12 0.65 -5.96
C ARG A 54 12.70 0.05 -4.62
N ASN A 55 12.09 0.85 -3.75
CA ASN A 55 11.69 0.43 -2.41
C ASN A 55 10.73 -0.77 -2.45
N TYR A 56 9.64 -0.64 -3.19
CA TYR A 56 8.60 -1.67 -3.25
C TYR A 56 9.00 -2.91 -4.03
N THR A 57 9.89 -2.78 -5.02
CA THR A 57 10.44 -3.96 -5.70
C THR A 57 11.30 -4.80 -4.76
N LEU A 58 12.09 -4.19 -3.89
CA LEU A 58 12.90 -4.93 -2.91
C LEU A 58 12.02 -5.74 -1.94
N GLY A 59 10.97 -5.13 -1.39
CA GLY A 59 10.03 -5.82 -0.54
C GLY A 59 9.24 -6.91 -1.27
N ASP A 60 8.83 -6.64 -2.51
CA ASP A 60 8.12 -7.62 -3.35
C ASP A 60 8.95 -8.89 -3.59
N VAL A 61 10.24 -8.74 -3.88
CA VAL A 61 11.16 -9.89 -4.02
C VAL A 61 11.20 -10.73 -2.75
N VAL A 62 11.32 -10.09 -1.59
CA VAL A 62 11.34 -10.78 -0.29
C VAL A 62 10.00 -11.46 -0.02
N ALA A 63 8.88 -10.77 -0.26
CA ALA A 63 7.55 -11.30 -0.04
C ALA A 63 7.28 -12.55 -0.89
N ARG A 64 7.59 -12.48 -2.18
CA ARG A 64 7.44 -13.62 -3.11
C ARG A 64 8.35 -14.79 -2.73
N TYR A 65 9.62 -14.52 -2.42
CA TYR A 65 10.56 -15.55 -1.96
C TYR A 65 10.04 -16.26 -0.71
N LYS A 66 9.60 -15.52 0.32
CA LYS A 66 9.06 -16.10 1.54
C LYS A 66 7.79 -16.90 1.31
N LYS A 67 6.92 -16.41 0.42
CA LYS A 67 5.71 -17.13 0.03
C LYS A 67 6.04 -18.46 -0.65
N MET A 68 7.00 -18.48 -1.57
CA MET A 68 7.48 -19.71 -2.22
C MET A 68 8.12 -20.70 -1.22
N LYS A 69 8.72 -20.20 -0.13
CA LYS A 69 9.23 -21.02 0.97
C LYS A 69 8.14 -21.51 1.94
N GLY A 70 6.87 -21.28 1.62
CA GLY A 70 5.73 -21.79 2.40
C GLY A 70 5.32 -20.94 3.59
N PHE A 71 5.89 -19.75 3.79
CA PHE A 71 5.46 -18.85 4.84
C PHE A 71 4.05 -18.27 4.56
N ASN A 72 3.34 -17.93 5.63
CA ASN A 72 2.17 -17.07 5.56
C ASN A 72 2.63 -15.62 5.61
N VAL A 73 2.69 -14.99 4.45
CA VAL A 73 3.27 -13.64 4.28
C VAL A 73 2.17 -12.59 4.40
N LEU A 74 2.37 -11.62 5.29
CA LEU A 74 1.64 -10.35 5.31
C LEU A 74 2.50 -9.28 4.63
N HIS A 75 2.03 -8.76 3.50
CA HIS A 75 2.69 -7.72 2.71
C HIS A 75 1.68 -6.60 2.43
N PRO A 76 1.38 -5.74 3.43
CA PRO A 76 0.35 -4.72 3.30
C PRO A 76 0.86 -3.49 2.55
N MET A 77 -0.07 -2.65 2.11
CA MET A 77 0.18 -1.30 1.63
C MET A 77 -0.65 -0.31 2.43
N GLY A 78 -0.14 0.90 2.57
CA GLY A 78 -0.84 2.01 3.18
C GLY A 78 -0.39 3.36 2.64
N TRP A 79 -1.03 4.42 3.16
CA TRP A 79 -0.80 5.79 2.74
C TRP A 79 -0.52 6.63 3.98
N ASP A 80 0.66 7.24 4.01
CA ASP A 80 0.99 8.24 5.02
C ASP A 80 0.41 9.58 4.54
N ALA A 81 -0.86 9.81 4.89
CA ALA A 81 -1.72 10.78 4.22
C ALA A 81 -2.17 11.93 5.12
N PHE A 82 -1.56 12.10 6.29
CA PHE A 82 -1.90 13.13 7.25
C PHE A 82 -0.84 14.23 7.33
N GLY A 83 -1.26 15.49 7.58
CA GLY A 83 -0.38 16.58 7.96
C GLY A 83 -0.19 17.67 6.91
N LEU A 84 0.60 18.68 7.27
CA LEU A 84 0.85 19.91 6.53
C LEU A 84 1.30 19.73 5.06
N PRO A 85 2.11 18.74 4.68
CA PRO A 85 2.48 18.60 3.27
C PRO A 85 1.29 18.38 2.34
N ALA A 86 0.32 17.58 2.75
CA ALA A 86 -0.90 17.36 1.96
C ALA A 86 -1.80 18.59 1.94
N GLU A 87 -1.92 19.27 3.07
CA GLU A 87 -2.72 20.50 3.21
C GLU A 87 -2.14 21.64 2.37
N ASN A 88 -0.84 21.86 2.44
CA ASN A 88 -0.16 22.91 1.66
C ASN A 88 -0.26 22.65 0.15
N ALA A 89 -0.11 21.39 -0.28
CA ALA A 89 -0.27 21.01 -1.68
C ALA A 89 -1.71 21.25 -2.16
N ALA A 90 -2.70 20.90 -1.34
CA ALA A 90 -4.10 21.13 -1.66
C ALA A 90 -4.45 22.64 -1.75
N LEU A 91 -3.90 23.46 -0.86
CA LEU A 91 -4.05 24.91 -0.91
C LEU A 91 -3.46 25.50 -2.19
N THR A 92 -2.26 25.07 -2.57
CA THR A 92 -1.60 25.49 -3.82
C THR A 92 -2.44 25.15 -5.04
N GLU A 93 -3.06 23.99 -5.05
CA GLU A 93 -3.94 23.50 -6.11
C GLU A 93 -5.38 24.02 -5.99
N LYS A 94 -5.68 24.85 -4.99
CA LYS A 94 -7.03 25.37 -4.71
C LYS A 94 -8.08 24.28 -4.60
N LYS A 95 -7.73 23.17 -3.95
CA LYS A 95 -8.60 22.01 -3.72
C LYS A 95 -8.77 21.75 -2.23
N HIS A 96 -9.87 21.09 -1.87
CA HIS A 96 -10.02 20.59 -0.51
C HIS A 96 -8.99 19.49 -0.22
N PRO A 97 -8.28 19.50 0.94
CA PRO A 97 -7.24 18.51 1.26
C PRO A 97 -7.70 17.06 1.13
N GLU A 98 -8.90 16.73 1.60
CA GLU A 98 -9.47 15.39 1.48
C GLU A 98 -9.57 14.93 0.02
N ILE A 99 -10.19 15.77 -0.83
CA ILE A 99 -10.38 15.46 -2.26
C ILE A 99 -9.02 15.27 -2.94
N TRP A 100 -8.08 16.17 -2.69
CA TRP A 100 -6.71 16.08 -3.20
C TRP A 100 -6.02 14.78 -2.80
N THR A 101 -6.06 14.46 -1.50
CA THR A 101 -5.40 13.28 -0.94
C THR A 101 -5.96 11.99 -1.51
N TYR A 102 -7.28 11.79 -1.51
CA TYR A 102 -7.87 10.57 -2.06
C TYR A 102 -7.72 10.45 -3.57
N GLN A 103 -7.68 11.55 -4.31
CA GLN A 103 -7.38 11.53 -5.75
C GLN A 103 -5.95 11.05 -6.02
N ASN A 104 -4.98 11.50 -5.20
CA ASN A 104 -3.59 11.06 -5.32
C ASN A 104 -3.42 9.60 -4.89
N ILE A 105 -4.06 9.16 -3.82
CA ILE A 105 -4.10 7.75 -3.41
C ILE A 105 -4.57 6.89 -4.58
N LYS A 106 -5.69 7.25 -5.20
CA LYS A 106 -6.23 6.52 -6.36
C LYS A 106 -5.24 6.46 -7.53
N THR A 107 -4.58 7.57 -7.82
CA THR A 107 -3.58 7.66 -8.89
C THR A 107 -2.38 6.76 -8.61
N MET A 108 -1.79 6.88 -7.44
CA MET A 108 -0.62 6.08 -7.05
C MET A 108 -0.96 4.59 -6.92
N LYS A 109 -2.12 4.25 -6.35
CA LYS A 109 -2.61 2.87 -6.28
C LYS A 109 -2.68 2.23 -7.66
N ASN A 110 -3.26 2.93 -8.64
CA ASN A 110 -3.32 2.43 -10.01
C ASN A 110 -1.93 2.20 -10.61
N GLN A 111 -0.96 3.06 -10.32
CA GLN A 111 0.42 2.88 -10.77
C GLN A 111 1.10 1.67 -10.10
N LEU A 112 0.90 1.48 -8.80
CA LEU A 112 1.41 0.32 -8.07
C LEU A 112 0.78 -1.00 -8.54
N LEU A 113 -0.52 -0.98 -8.84
CA LEU A 113 -1.21 -2.14 -9.43
C LEU A 113 -0.61 -2.53 -10.79
N GLN A 114 -0.28 -1.54 -11.64
CA GLN A 114 0.37 -1.78 -12.93
C GLN A 114 1.78 -2.39 -12.80
N MET A 115 2.47 -2.16 -11.68
CA MET A 115 3.75 -2.82 -11.40
C MET A 115 3.58 -4.30 -11.07
N GLY A 116 2.38 -4.76 -10.76
CA GLY A 116 2.10 -6.17 -10.45
C GLY A 116 2.74 -6.66 -9.14
N LEU A 117 2.91 -5.79 -8.16
CA LEU A 117 3.48 -6.12 -6.86
C LEU A 117 2.59 -7.06 -6.06
N SER A 118 3.19 -7.89 -5.22
CA SER A 118 2.50 -8.88 -4.37
C SER A 118 1.92 -8.28 -3.09
N LEU A 119 1.29 -7.12 -3.21
CA LEU A 119 0.69 -6.40 -2.09
C LEU A 119 -0.70 -6.96 -1.73
N ASP A 120 -0.98 -7.03 -0.43
CA ASP A 120 -2.31 -7.41 0.09
C ASP A 120 -3.19 -6.17 0.20
N TRP A 121 -3.92 -5.86 -0.86
CA TRP A 121 -4.79 -4.69 -0.94
C TRP A 121 -6.04 -4.77 -0.02
N GLU A 122 -6.39 -5.94 0.49
CA GLU A 122 -7.43 -6.10 1.53
C GLU A 122 -6.97 -5.56 2.90
N ARG A 123 -5.67 -5.35 3.04
CA ARG A 123 -5.03 -4.76 4.22
C ARG A 123 -4.58 -3.31 4.00
N GLU A 124 -5.12 -2.66 2.97
CA GLU A 124 -4.85 -1.25 2.69
C GLU A 124 -5.35 -0.36 3.82
N ILE A 125 -4.53 0.60 4.22
CA ILE A 125 -4.88 1.63 5.21
C ILE A 125 -4.47 3.01 4.71
N ALA A 126 -5.12 4.06 5.24
CA ALA A 126 -4.70 5.45 5.08
C ALA A 126 -4.72 6.13 6.45
N THR A 127 -3.63 6.78 6.83
CA THR A 127 -3.51 7.41 8.15
C THR A 127 -4.52 8.54 8.35
N CYS A 128 -5.00 9.17 7.27
CA CYS A 128 -6.06 10.18 7.29
C CYS A 128 -7.48 9.60 7.40
N HIS A 129 -7.65 8.28 7.35
CA HIS A 129 -8.97 7.69 7.45
C HIS A 129 -9.46 7.65 8.92
N PRO A 130 -10.73 8.01 9.21
CA PRO A 130 -11.27 8.03 10.57
C PRO A 130 -11.07 6.72 11.33
N ASP A 131 -11.19 5.58 10.65
CA ASP A 131 -10.98 4.26 11.26
C ASP A 131 -9.54 4.02 11.71
N TYR A 132 -8.58 4.74 11.14
CA TYR A 132 -7.19 4.70 11.57
C TYR A 132 -6.93 5.70 12.70
N TYR A 133 -7.14 7.00 12.46
CA TYR A 133 -6.72 8.02 13.42
C TYR A 133 -7.54 8.07 14.72
N LYS A 134 -8.73 7.46 14.77
CA LYS A 134 -9.48 7.32 16.03
C LYS A 134 -8.66 6.63 17.13
N HIS A 135 -7.76 5.72 16.75
CA HIS A 135 -6.87 5.03 17.70
C HIS A 135 -5.77 5.94 18.20
N GLU A 136 -5.23 6.80 17.35
CA GLU A 136 -4.25 7.83 17.75
C GLU A 136 -4.86 8.86 18.68
N GLN A 137 -6.08 9.32 18.38
CA GLN A 137 -6.82 10.24 19.24
C GLN A 137 -7.07 9.61 20.63
N LYS A 138 -7.46 8.34 20.67
CA LYS A 138 -7.62 7.63 21.94
C LYS A 138 -6.30 7.56 22.71
N PHE A 139 -5.21 7.23 22.06
CA PHE A 139 -3.89 7.16 22.67
C PHE A 139 -3.46 8.54 23.24
N PHE A 140 -3.67 9.61 22.48
CA PHE A 140 -3.42 10.97 22.95
C PHE A 140 -4.23 11.30 24.22
N ILE A 141 -5.53 10.97 24.25
CA ILE A 141 -6.40 11.21 25.41
C ILE A 141 -5.89 10.42 26.62
N ASP A 142 -5.45 9.19 26.44
CA ASP A 142 -4.92 8.36 27.54
C ASP A 142 -3.62 8.97 28.08
N MET A 143 -2.74 9.48 27.24
CA MET A 143 -1.51 10.20 27.64
C MET A 143 -1.86 11.50 28.39
N PHE A 144 -2.79 12.27 27.87
CA PHE A 144 -3.25 13.52 28.50
C PHE A 144 -3.78 13.24 29.93
N LYS A 145 -4.65 12.24 30.09
CA LYS A 145 -5.17 11.84 31.40
C LYS A 145 -4.09 11.35 32.39
N ALA A 146 -2.99 10.80 31.86
CA ALA A 146 -1.84 10.37 32.63
C ALA A 146 -0.87 11.52 32.96
N GLY A 147 -1.11 12.74 32.51
CA GLY A 147 -0.22 13.88 32.72
C GLY A 147 1.05 13.84 31.87
N LEU A 148 1.06 13.09 30.77
CA LEU A 148 2.20 12.95 29.86
C LEU A 148 2.11 13.87 28.64
N ALA A 149 0.98 14.52 28.45
CA ALA A 149 0.73 15.49 27.39
C ALA A 149 -0.10 16.66 27.94
#